data_3d8284f119d294c41e479c3da8ebaefa
#
_entry.id   3d8284f119d294c41e479c3da8ebaefa
#
_cell.length_a   1.000
_cell.length_b   1.000
_cell.length_c   1.000
_cell.angle_alpha   90.00
_cell.angle_beta   90.00
_cell.angle_gamma   90.00
#
_symmetry.space_group_name_H-M   'P 1'
#
loop_
_entity.id
_entity.type
_entity.pdbx_description
1 polymer ?
#
loop_
_entity_poly.entity_id
_entity_poly.type
_entity_poly.pdbx_seq_one_letter_code
_entity_poly.pdbx_strand_id
1 'polypeptide(L)'
;VTVRSLPAVGVLLAAVALAAGCGSADTGRPKAVPSDSPVSAPAATGLPSAPTPSPISPTAGGAASPPVPAPSSAEAQGPTQRRPATPPPVVLPKRPAGAPGAKQVVDAFKAAGLKVPHPKDRSVDCGPDGLGLGCSELIATDAVTVYVFPDEISAGDIAETWSGQSYRRGTVVLNYLEAKTPAAERPRYEKVLNALR
;
A
#
# COMPACT_ATOMS: atom_id res chain seq x y z
N VAL A 1 -12.09 -44.84 33.58
CA VAL A 1 -11.13 -45.21 32.51
C VAL A 1 -11.96 -45.54 31.28
N THR A 2 -12.09 -44.60 30.33
CA THR A 2 -12.87 -44.79 29.12
C THR A 2 -11.94 -44.56 27.91
N VAL A 3 -11.57 -45.67 27.29
CA VAL A 3 -10.76 -45.71 26.07
C VAL A 3 -11.67 -45.37 24.90
N ARG A 4 -11.42 -44.24 24.23
CA ARG A 4 -12.10 -43.88 22.97
C ARG A 4 -11.22 -44.26 21.78
N SER A 5 -11.73 -45.21 21.00
CA SER A 5 -11.19 -45.71 19.74
C SER A 5 -11.10 -44.61 18.66
N LEU A 6 -9.95 -44.52 17.98
CA LEU A 6 -9.71 -43.73 16.80
C LEU A 6 -10.22 -44.47 15.54
N PRO A 7 -10.95 -43.85 14.62
CA PRO A 7 -11.15 -44.43 13.31
C PRO A 7 -9.98 -44.05 12.38
N ALA A 8 -9.39 -45.05 11.77
CA ALA A 8 -8.44 -44.95 10.69
C ALA A 8 -9.16 -44.44 9.43
N VAL A 9 -8.76 -43.26 8.95
CA VAL A 9 -9.22 -42.75 7.67
C VAL A 9 -8.17 -43.10 6.60
N GLY A 10 -8.63 -43.86 5.60
CA GLY A 10 -7.82 -44.39 4.53
C GLY A 10 -7.30 -43.33 3.59
N VAL A 11 -6.06 -43.52 3.16
CA VAL A 11 -5.37 -42.75 2.12
C VAL A 11 -5.92 -43.21 0.76
N LEU A 12 -6.62 -42.33 0.07
CA LEU A 12 -7.04 -42.52 -1.32
C LEU A 12 -6.01 -41.84 -2.23
N LEU A 13 -5.11 -42.64 -2.79
CA LEU A 13 -4.19 -42.24 -3.85
C LEU A 13 -4.95 -42.10 -5.17
N ALA A 14 -5.16 -40.88 -5.63
CA ALA A 14 -5.64 -40.60 -6.98
C ALA A 14 -4.43 -40.36 -7.89
N ALA A 15 -4.14 -41.34 -8.74
CA ALA A 15 -3.18 -41.21 -9.85
C ALA A 15 -3.81 -40.37 -10.96
N VAL A 16 -3.21 -39.21 -11.29
CA VAL A 16 -3.58 -38.42 -12.44
C VAL A 16 -2.60 -38.71 -13.59
N ALA A 17 -3.15 -39.27 -14.69
CA ALA A 17 -2.45 -39.60 -15.90
C ALA A 17 -1.97 -38.35 -16.64
N LEU A 18 -0.69 -38.35 -17.04
CA LEU A 18 -0.08 -37.41 -17.98
C LEU A 18 -0.61 -37.68 -19.39
N ALA A 19 -1.35 -36.76 -19.95
CA ALA A 19 -1.64 -36.73 -21.38
C ALA A 19 -0.60 -35.85 -22.07
N ALA A 20 0.36 -36.46 -22.74
CA ALA A 20 1.29 -35.80 -23.65
C ALA A 20 0.53 -35.46 -24.95
N GLY A 21 0.24 -34.19 -25.18
CA GLY A 21 -0.29 -33.66 -26.43
C GLY A 21 0.85 -33.10 -27.28
N CYS A 22 1.34 -33.86 -28.25
CA CYS A 22 2.15 -33.35 -29.36
C CYS A 22 1.23 -32.58 -30.31
N GLY A 23 1.35 -31.26 -30.39
CA GLY A 23 0.73 -30.40 -31.39
C GLY A 23 1.76 -29.94 -32.40
N SER A 24 1.48 -30.27 -33.67
CA SER A 24 2.32 -30.13 -34.87
C SER A 24 2.76 -28.70 -35.17
N ALA A 25 3.98 -28.58 -35.64
CA ALA A 25 4.55 -27.40 -36.29
C ALA A 25 3.75 -27.03 -37.55
N ASP A 26 3.26 -25.79 -37.62
CA ASP A 26 2.83 -25.19 -38.87
C ASP A 26 3.80 -24.07 -39.24
N THR A 27 4.55 -24.36 -40.31
CA THR A 27 5.53 -23.47 -40.94
C THR A 27 4.79 -22.49 -41.84
N GLY A 28 4.32 -21.39 -41.26
CA GLY A 28 3.80 -20.22 -41.98
C GLY A 28 4.80 -19.08 -41.97
N ARG A 29 5.64 -19.03 -42.99
CA ARG A 29 6.57 -17.92 -43.28
C ARG A 29 5.80 -16.74 -43.88
N PRO A 30 5.67 -15.57 -43.23
CA PRO A 30 5.29 -14.36 -43.92
C PRO A 30 6.53 -13.66 -44.47
N LYS A 31 6.43 -13.43 -45.75
CA LYS A 31 7.27 -12.70 -46.70
C LYS A 31 7.59 -11.29 -46.19
N ALA A 32 8.87 -10.97 -46.15
CA ALA A 32 9.39 -9.64 -45.89
C ALA A 32 8.89 -8.63 -46.92
N VAL A 33 8.36 -7.52 -46.46
CA VAL A 33 8.18 -6.30 -47.26
C VAL A 33 9.08 -5.25 -46.64
N PRO A 34 10.06 -4.73 -47.39
CA PRO A 34 10.83 -3.56 -46.96
C PRO A 34 9.99 -2.30 -47.23
N SER A 35 9.69 -1.54 -46.21
CA SER A 35 9.25 -0.14 -46.34
C SER A 35 10.26 0.75 -45.64
N ASP A 36 11.23 1.21 -46.45
CA ASP A 36 12.00 2.40 -46.14
C ASP A 36 11.04 3.61 -46.15
N SER A 37 11.00 4.34 -45.07
CA SER A 37 10.61 5.74 -45.04
C SER A 37 11.35 6.43 -43.90
N PRO A 38 12.24 7.37 -44.18
CA PRO A 38 12.86 8.20 -43.16
C PRO A 38 11.88 9.24 -42.69
N VAL A 39 11.39 9.13 -41.45
CA VAL A 39 10.66 10.23 -40.83
C VAL A 39 11.66 11.20 -40.22
N SER A 40 11.66 12.39 -40.81
CA SER A 40 12.40 13.60 -40.41
C SER A 40 12.13 13.92 -38.92
N ALA A 41 13.18 14.10 -38.16
CA ALA A 41 13.15 14.68 -36.83
C ALA A 41 12.72 16.17 -36.90
N PRO A 42 11.76 16.63 -36.09
CA PRO A 42 11.60 18.05 -35.87
C PRO A 42 12.64 18.54 -34.85
N ALA A 43 13.33 19.62 -35.28
CA ALA A 43 14.30 20.34 -34.48
C ALA A 43 13.71 20.87 -33.18
N ALA A 44 14.42 20.62 -32.10
CA ALA A 44 14.20 21.23 -30.81
C ALA A 44 14.55 22.74 -30.89
N THR A 45 13.56 23.58 -30.72
CA THR A 45 13.79 25.03 -30.53
C THR A 45 12.98 25.48 -29.32
N GLY A 46 13.65 26.02 -28.34
CA GLY A 46 13.03 26.85 -27.30
C GLY A 46 13.21 26.36 -25.87
N LEU A 47 14.39 26.58 -25.29
CA LEU A 47 14.54 26.72 -23.84
C LEU A 47 13.91 28.08 -23.45
N PRO A 48 12.97 28.14 -22.51
CA PRO A 48 12.64 29.38 -21.84
C PRO A 48 13.71 29.72 -20.81
N SER A 49 14.31 30.89 -20.99
CA SER A 49 15.26 31.50 -20.07
C SER A 49 14.65 31.72 -18.70
N ALA A 50 15.35 31.29 -17.67
CA ALA A 50 15.02 31.56 -16.29
C ALA A 50 15.14 33.08 -15.98
N PRO A 51 14.24 33.68 -15.20
CA PRO A 51 14.39 35.06 -14.77
C PRO A 51 15.49 35.17 -13.71
N THR A 52 16.44 36.01 -13.97
CA THR A 52 17.53 36.41 -13.06
C THR A 52 16.94 37.19 -11.87
N PRO A 53 17.26 36.82 -10.61
CA PRO A 53 16.88 37.65 -9.46
C PRO A 53 17.74 38.91 -9.40
N SER A 54 17.11 40.09 -9.40
CA SER A 54 17.74 41.38 -9.17
C SER A 54 18.23 41.52 -7.72
N PRO A 55 19.40 42.10 -7.49
CA PRO A 55 19.89 42.37 -6.15
C PRO A 55 19.14 43.54 -5.54
N ILE A 56 18.55 43.34 -4.37
CA ILE A 56 17.95 44.39 -3.56
C ILE A 56 19.06 45.03 -2.72
N SER A 57 19.33 46.29 -2.96
CA SER A 57 20.26 47.13 -2.17
C SER A 57 19.67 47.41 -0.78
N PRO A 58 20.46 47.29 0.33
CA PRO A 58 19.99 47.72 1.64
C PRO A 58 20.13 49.23 1.76
N THR A 59 19.02 49.95 1.84
CA THR A 59 19.01 51.35 2.26
C THR A 59 19.16 51.45 3.75
N ALA A 60 20.29 51.96 4.18
CA ALA A 60 20.54 52.35 5.57
C ALA A 60 19.75 53.62 5.87
N GLY A 61 18.69 53.50 6.66
CA GLY A 61 17.96 54.62 7.25
C GLY A 61 18.02 54.49 8.78
N GLY A 62 18.95 55.21 9.41
CA GLY A 62 18.99 55.34 10.88
C GLY A 62 17.81 56.18 11.34
N ALA A 63 16.98 55.65 12.18
CA ALA A 63 16.01 56.41 12.98
C ALA A 63 16.20 55.98 14.46
N ALA A 64 16.44 56.99 15.28
CA ALA A 64 16.64 56.86 16.72
C ALA A 64 15.41 56.26 17.39
N SER A 65 15.61 55.19 18.15
CA SER A 65 14.57 54.56 18.97
C SER A 65 14.21 55.45 20.17
N PRO A 66 12.93 55.69 20.44
CA PRO A 66 12.47 56.27 21.70
C PRO A 66 12.70 55.30 22.86
N PRO A 67 12.87 55.80 24.12
CA PRO A 67 13.14 54.95 25.29
C PRO A 67 11.95 54.04 25.57
N VAL A 68 12.28 52.74 25.68
CA VAL A 68 11.34 51.68 26.02
C VAL A 68 10.91 51.85 27.49
N PRO A 69 9.61 51.93 27.83
CA PRO A 69 9.18 51.86 29.22
C PRO A 69 9.50 50.50 29.82
N ALA A 70 9.96 50.49 31.07
CA ALA A 70 10.31 49.28 31.81
C ALA A 70 9.15 48.26 31.80
N PRO A 71 9.44 46.96 31.63
CA PRO A 71 8.39 45.93 31.68
C PRO A 71 7.83 45.86 33.08
N SER A 72 6.55 46.14 33.21
CA SER A 72 5.76 45.80 34.40
C SER A 72 5.91 44.32 34.66
N SER A 73 6.30 43.96 35.89
CA SER A 73 6.37 42.57 36.33
C SER A 73 5.07 41.84 36.03
N ALA A 74 5.08 41.08 34.95
CA ALA A 74 4.02 40.11 34.67
C ALA A 74 4.08 39.09 35.80
N GLU A 75 3.01 38.98 36.57
CA GLU A 75 2.78 37.91 37.53
C GLU A 75 3.03 36.60 36.80
N ALA A 76 3.96 35.80 37.33
CA ALA A 76 4.23 34.46 36.85
C ALA A 76 2.94 33.61 37.02
N GLN A 77 2.13 33.54 35.98
CA GLN A 77 1.07 32.53 35.90
C GLN A 77 1.78 31.18 35.91
N GLY A 78 1.66 30.49 37.06
CA GLY A 78 2.15 29.12 37.17
C GLY A 78 1.68 28.25 36.04
N PRO A 79 2.45 27.22 35.63
CA PRO A 79 2.12 26.37 34.54
C PRO A 79 0.74 25.74 34.80
N THR A 80 -0.28 26.24 34.11
CA THR A 80 -1.55 25.51 34.02
C THR A 80 -1.25 24.20 33.29
N GLN A 81 -1.01 23.14 34.06
CA GLN A 81 -0.92 21.79 33.56
C GLN A 81 -2.30 21.41 33.00
N ARG A 82 -2.56 21.87 31.79
CA ARG A 82 -3.69 21.39 31.01
C ARG A 82 -3.38 19.91 30.71
N ARG A 83 -3.99 19.02 31.48
CA ARG A 83 -3.97 17.57 31.16
C ARG A 83 -4.32 17.46 29.68
N PRO A 84 -3.47 16.83 28.83
CA PRO A 84 -3.80 16.62 27.43
C PRO A 84 -5.18 15.93 27.36
N ALA A 85 -6.12 16.51 26.62
CA ALA A 85 -7.39 15.87 26.39
C ALA A 85 -7.08 14.53 25.72
N THR A 86 -7.67 13.43 26.25
CA THR A 86 -7.57 12.12 25.60
C THR A 86 -8.10 12.28 24.17
N PRO A 87 -7.31 11.93 23.14
CA PRO A 87 -7.80 12.03 21.77
C PRO A 87 -9.12 11.27 21.62
N PRO A 88 -10.08 11.78 20.86
CA PRO A 88 -11.31 11.05 20.59
C PRO A 88 -10.97 9.70 19.95
N PRO A 89 -11.77 8.65 20.21
CA PRO A 89 -11.54 7.34 19.61
C PRO A 89 -11.65 7.45 18.08
N VAL A 90 -10.69 6.84 17.36
CA VAL A 90 -10.69 6.79 15.90
C VAL A 90 -11.87 5.95 15.44
N VAL A 91 -12.76 6.52 14.65
CA VAL A 91 -13.88 5.80 14.03
C VAL A 91 -13.48 5.41 12.61
N LEU A 92 -13.26 4.12 12.38
CA LEU A 92 -12.91 3.59 11.07
C LEU A 92 -14.15 3.26 10.24
N PRO A 93 -14.07 3.35 8.90
CA PRO A 93 -15.13 2.87 8.01
C PRO A 93 -15.39 1.37 8.24
N LYS A 94 -16.63 0.95 8.08
CA LYS A 94 -16.98 -0.46 8.22
C LYS A 94 -16.62 -1.24 6.96
N ARG A 95 -16.04 -2.41 7.14
CA ARG A 95 -15.82 -3.38 6.06
C ARG A 95 -17.17 -3.86 5.49
N PRO A 96 -17.28 -4.08 4.16
CA PRO A 96 -18.48 -4.63 3.55
C PRO A 96 -18.81 -6.02 4.08
N ALA A 97 -20.10 -6.32 4.20
CA ALA A 97 -20.55 -7.66 4.57
C ALA A 97 -20.07 -8.69 3.51
N GLY A 98 -19.51 -9.80 3.96
CA GLY A 98 -19.00 -10.86 3.09
C GLY A 98 -17.59 -10.63 2.51
N ALA A 99 -17.01 -9.44 2.62
CA ALA A 99 -15.61 -9.24 2.25
C ALA A 99 -14.68 -9.89 3.29
N PRO A 100 -13.56 -10.51 2.89
CA PRO A 100 -12.60 -11.07 3.85
C PRO A 100 -11.96 -9.96 4.67
N GLY A 101 -11.82 -10.18 5.98
CA GLY A 101 -11.09 -9.26 6.87
C GLY A 101 -9.58 -9.44 6.75
N ALA A 102 -8.81 -8.41 7.13
CA ALA A 102 -7.35 -8.45 7.07
C ALA A 102 -6.77 -9.63 7.85
N LYS A 103 -7.31 -9.93 9.05
CA LYS A 103 -6.90 -11.09 9.84
C LYS A 103 -7.17 -12.41 9.11
N GLN A 104 -8.33 -12.55 8.47
CA GLN A 104 -8.69 -13.75 7.71
C GLN A 104 -7.73 -13.99 6.54
N VAL A 105 -7.34 -12.92 5.84
CA VAL A 105 -6.36 -12.99 4.75
C VAL A 105 -4.99 -13.45 5.27
N VAL A 106 -4.49 -12.86 6.35
CA VAL A 106 -3.22 -13.26 6.96
C VAL A 106 -3.25 -14.71 7.45
N ASP A 107 -4.35 -15.15 8.06
CA ASP A 107 -4.49 -16.53 8.51
C ASP A 107 -4.55 -17.53 7.33
N ALA A 108 -5.17 -17.14 6.21
CA ALA A 108 -5.15 -17.93 4.98
C ALA A 108 -3.73 -18.05 4.39
N PHE A 109 -2.93 -16.99 4.43
CA PHE A 109 -1.53 -17.06 4.02
C PHE A 109 -0.74 -18.04 4.88
N LYS A 110 -0.92 -18.01 6.20
CA LYS A 110 -0.31 -18.99 7.12
C LYS A 110 -0.74 -20.42 6.80
N ALA A 111 -2.05 -20.64 6.59
CA ALA A 111 -2.59 -21.94 6.24
C ALA A 111 -2.05 -22.48 4.91
N ALA A 112 -1.74 -21.61 3.96
CA ALA A 112 -1.09 -21.94 2.69
C ALA A 112 0.44 -22.10 2.79
N GLY A 113 1.02 -22.02 4.00
CA GLY A 113 2.47 -22.13 4.23
C GLY A 113 3.27 -20.92 3.77
N LEU A 114 2.63 -19.75 3.55
CA LEU A 114 3.33 -18.52 3.21
C LEU A 114 3.86 -17.83 4.47
N LYS A 115 5.00 -17.16 4.33
CA LYS A 115 5.62 -16.43 5.43
C LYS A 115 4.86 -15.11 5.68
N VAL A 116 4.38 -14.91 6.89
CA VAL A 116 3.79 -13.65 7.37
C VAL A 116 4.35 -13.33 8.76
N PRO A 117 5.66 -13.03 8.84
CA PRO A 117 6.31 -12.79 10.12
C PRO A 117 5.85 -11.46 10.72
N HIS A 118 5.84 -11.40 12.05
CA HIS A 118 5.54 -10.22 12.86
C HIS A 118 4.22 -9.50 12.49
N PRO A 119 3.08 -10.22 12.40
CA PRO A 119 1.82 -9.58 12.06
C PRO A 119 1.43 -8.58 13.16
N LYS A 120 1.16 -7.35 12.76
CA LYS A 120 0.72 -6.26 13.63
C LYS A 120 -0.57 -5.66 13.11
N ASP A 121 -1.59 -5.62 13.95
CA ASP A 121 -2.78 -4.83 13.66
C ASP A 121 -2.44 -3.34 13.81
N ARG A 122 -2.60 -2.62 12.72
CA ARG A 122 -2.39 -1.19 12.62
C ARG A 122 -3.63 -0.49 12.05
N SER A 123 -4.80 -1.07 12.24
CA SER A 123 -6.04 -0.52 11.69
C SER A 123 -6.30 0.92 12.12
N VAL A 124 -5.85 1.33 13.31
CA VAL A 124 -5.94 2.73 13.75
C VAL A 124 -5.26 3.71 12.81
N ASP A 125 -4.22 3.27 12.08
CA ASP A 125 -3.51 4.10 11.12
C ASP A 125 -4.32 4.37 9.84
N CYS A 126 -5.41 3.64 9.61
CA CYS A 126 -6.36 3.92 8.52
C CYS A 126 -7.08 5.26 8.70
N GLY A 127 -7.16 5.75 9.94
CA GLY A 127 -7.83 7.00 10.30
C GLY A 127 -7.04 8.26 9.89
N PRO A 128 -7.66 9.44 10.06
CA PRO A 128 -7.08 10.72 9.64
C PRO A 128 -5.80 11.10 10.40
N ASP A 129 -5.64 10.61 11.64
CA ASP A 129 -4.45 10.88 12.46
C ASP A 129 -3.29 9.92 12.16
N GLY A 130 -3.51 8.94 11.28
CA GLY A 130 -2.50 7.97 10.83
C GLY A 130 -2.13 8.18 9.37
N LEU A 131 -2.33 7.16 8.54
CA LEU A 131 -2.05 7.21 7.10
C LEU A 131 -3.12 7.98 6.31
N GLY A 132 -4.31 8.18 6.89
CA GLY A 132 -5.43 8.88 6.24
C GLY A 132 -5.99 8.17 5.01
N LEU A 133 -5.73 6.88 4.84
CA LEU A 133 -6.12 6.11 3.66
C LEU A 133 -7.60 5.72 3.64
N GLY A 134 -8.32 5.88 4.77
CA GLY A 134 -9.73 5.52 4.86
C GLY A 134 -10.01 4.01 4.78
N CYS A 135 -9.02 3.17 5.04
CA CYS A 135 -9.23 1.73 5.12
C CYS A 135 -10.04 1.34 6.37
N SER A 136 -10.66 0.17 6.33
CA SER A 136 -11.42 -0.39 7.46
C SER A 136 -10.53 -1.18 8.40
N GLU A 137 -9.57 -1.93 7.83
CA GLU A 137 -8.65 -2.80 8.54
C GLU A 137 -7.27 -2.75 7.90
N LEU A 138 -6.22 -2.86 8.71
CA LEU A 138 -4.84 -2.93 8.26
C LEU A 138 -4.04 -3.89 9.14
N ILE A 139 -3.42 -4.89 8.51
CA ILE A 139 -2.41 -5.74 9.17
C ILE A 139 -1.11 -5.67 8.39
N ALA A 140 -0.08 -5.14 9.04
CA ALA A 140 1.27 -5.11 8.51
C ALA A 140 2.04 -6.36 8.92
N THR A 141 2.78 -6.96 7.98
CA THR A 141 3.76 -8.01 8.23
C THR A 141 5.07 -7.66 7.52
N ASP A 142 6.17 -8.36 7.84
CA ASP A 142 7.42 -8.15 7.08
C ASP A 142 7.31 -8.61 5.61
N ALA A 143 6.35 -9.47 5.29
CA ALA A 143 6.22 -10.04 3.95
C ALA A 143 5.24 -9.28 3.05
N VAL A 144 4.17 -8.76 3.61
CA VAL A 144 3.10 -8.06 2.89
C VAL A 144 2.26 -7.27 3.88
N THR A 145 1.78 -6.11 3.49
CA THR A 145 0.76 -5.37 4.25
C THR A 145 -0.60 -5.59 3.60
N VAL A 146 -1.58 -5.98 4.42
CA VAL A 146 -2.95 -6.26 3.99
C VAL A 146 -3.84 -5.11 4.42
N TYR A 147 -4.46 -4.45 3.45
CA TYR A 147 -5.46 -3.40 3.66
C TYR A 147 -6.84 -3.93 3.25
N VAL A 148 -7.86 -3.55 4.00
CA VAL A 148 -9.26 -3.78 3.64
C VAL A 148 -9.98 -2.44 3.61
N PHE A 149 -10.64 -2.15 2.52
CA PHE A 149 -11.35 -0.88 2.29
C PHE A 149 -12.86 -1.05 2.45
N PRO A 150 -13.60 0.06 2.71
CA PRO A 150 -15.06 0.02 2.82
C PRO A 150 -15.75 -0.27 1.47
N ASP A 151 -15.07 -0.03 0.35
CA ASP A 151 -15.58 -0.22 -1.01
C ASP A 151 -14.46 -0.49 -2.01
N GLU A 152 -14.84 -0.95 -3.22
CA GLU A 152 -13.88 -1.30 -4.27
C GLU A 152 -13.28 -0.08 -4.97
N ILE A 153 -13.93 1.07 -4.94
CA ILE A 153 -13.43 2.31 -5.55
C ILE A 153 -12.22 2.77 -4.76
N SER A 154 -12.40 2.96 -3.44
CA SER A 154 -11.30 3.33 -2.54
C SER A 154 -10.13 2.35 -2.60
N ALA A 155 -10.42 1.05 -2.67
CA ALA A 155 -9.39 0.02 -2.85
C ALA A 155 -8.67 0.16 -4.19
N GLY A 156 -9.39 0.52 -5.26
CA GLY A 156 -8.86 0.74 -6.60
C GLY A 156 -7.89 1.91 -6.65
N ASP A 157 -8.33 3.06 -6.17
CA ASP A 157 -7.56 4.31 -6.19
C ASP A 157 -6.23 4.15 -5.45
N ILE A 158 -6.26 3.48 -4.30
CA ILE A 158 -5.05 3.21 -3.52
C ILE A 158 -4.15 2.18 -4.20
N ALA A 159 -4.72 1.12 -4.79
CA ALA A 159 -3.93 0.13 -5.52
C ALA A 159 -3.23 0.74 -6.75
N GLU A 160 -3.88 1.66 -7.46
CA GLU A 160 -3.29 2.41 -8.57
C GLU A 160 -2.16 3.34 -8.11
N THR A 161 -2.34 4.03 -6.98
CA THR A 161 -1.29 4.87 -6.37
C THR A 161 -0.02 4.06 -6.08
N TRP A 162 -0.15 2.79 -5.71
CA TRP A 162 0.98 1.88 -5.44
C TRP A 162 1.32 0.99 -6.64
N SER A 163 1.04 1.41 -7.84
CA SER A 163 1.23 0.66 -9.08
C SER A 163 2.55 -0.12 -9.12
N GLY A 164 2.48 -1.39 -9.49
CA GLY A 164 3.62 -2.31 -9.51
C GLY A 164 4.07 -2.83 -8.13
N GLN A 165 3.59 -2.24 -7.04
CA GLN A 165 3.88 -2.66 -5.66
C GLN A 165 2.61 -3.06 -4.90
N SER A 166 1.51 -3.22 -5.59
CA SER A 166 0.22 -3.62 -5.02
C SER A 166 -0.47 -4.69 -5.84
N TYR A 167 -1.37 -5.42 -5.20
CA TYR A 167 -2.31 -6.32 -5.85
C TYR A 167 -3.68 -6.17 -5.19
N ARG A 168 -4.74 -5.99 -5.99
CA ARG A 168 -6.11 -5.80 -5.49
C ARG A 168 -7.03 -6.94 -5.88
N ARG A 169 -7.89 -7.33 -4.93
CA ARG A 169 -9.04 -8.19 -5.18
C ARG A 169 -10.25 -7.68 -4.38
N GLY A 170 -11.25 -7.19 -5.09
CA GLY A 170 -12.40 -6.55 -4.44
C GLY A 170 -11.95 -5.38 -3.57
N THR A 171 -12.32 -5.41 -2.30
CA THR A 171 -11.94 -4.39 -1.30
C THR A 171 -10.62 -4.63 -0.59
N VAL A 172 -9.93 -5.73 -0.90
CA VAL A 172 -8.66 -6.09 -0.29
C VAL A 172 -7.50 -5.67 -1.19
N VAL A 173 -6.52 -4.98 -0.61
CA VAL A 173 -5.28 -4.59 -1.28
C VAL A 173 -4.09 -5.17 -0.53
N LEU A 174 -3.24 -5.90 -1.23
CA LEU A 174 -1.92 -6.30 -0.77
C LEU A 174 -0.92 -5.22 -1.19
N ASN A 175 -0.10 -4.75 -0.26
CA ASN A 175 0.95 -3.78 -0.53
C ASN A 175 2.32 -4.39 -0.22
N TYR A 176 3.25 -4.22 -1.17
CA TYR A 176 4.60 -4.77 -1.11
C TYR A 176 5.69 -3.69 -1.05
N LEU A 177 5.34 -2.41 -0.88
CA LEU A 177 6.30 -1.29 -0.88
C LEU A 177 7.40 -1.47 0.19
N GLU A 178 7.00 -1.85 1.39
CA GLU A 178 7.93 -2.07 2.52
C GLU A 178 8.18 -3.56 2.77
N ALA A 179 7.66 -4.43 1.91
CA ALA A 179 7.70 -5.86 2.10
C ALA A 179 9.06 -6.46 1.73
N LYS A 180 9.50 -7.41 2.52
CA LYS A 180 10.72 -8.20 2.24
C LYS A 180 10.46 -9.33 1.24
N THR A 181 9.24 -9.49 0.74
CA THR A 181 8.87 -10.54 -0.22
C THR A 181 9.40 -10.22 -1.61
N PRO A 182 10.25 -11.08 -2.18
CA PRO A 182 10.74 -10.92 -3.55
C PRO A 182 9.58 -10.90 -4.56
N ALA A 183 9.72 -10.15 -5.65
CA ALA A 183 8.68 -10.04 -6.67
C ALA A 183 8.25 -11.41 -7.22
N ALA A 184 9.17 -12.36 -7.37
CA ALA A 184 8.88 -13.72 -7.84
C ALA A 184 7.97 -14.54 -6.89
N GLU A 185 7.90 -14.19 -5.60
CA GLU A 185 7.06 -14.88 -4.63
C GLU A 185 5.67 -14.25 -4.46
N ARG A 186 5.48 -12.99 -4.85
CA ARG A 186 4.21 -12.24 -4.71
C ARG A 186 3.01 -12.98 -5.32
N PRO A 187 3.11 -13.62 -6.52
CA PRO A 187 1.98 -14.34 -7.11
C PRO A 187 1.42 -15.47 -6.23
N ARG A 188 2.20 -15.99 -5.29
CA ARG A 188 1.72 -17.01 -4.34
C ARG A 188 0.72 -16.42 -3.34
N TYR A 189 0.96 -15.21 -2.83
CA TYR A 189 0.04 -14.47 -1.95
C TYR A 189 -1.23 -14.07 -2.71
N GLU A 190 -1.08 -13.57 -3.92
CA GLU A 190 -2.19 -13.19 -4.80
C GLU A 190 -3.10 -14.39 -5.11
N LYS A 191 -2.51 -15.55 -5.40
CA LYS A 191 -3.26 -16.79 -5.62
C LYS A 191 -4.10 -17.19 -4.40
N VAL A 192 -3.53 -17.09 -3.19
CA VAL A 192 -4.26 -17.38 -1.95
C VAL A 192 -5.38 -16.38 -1.73
N LEU A 193 -5.12 -15.07 -1.94
CA LEU A 193 -6.15 -14.04 -1.84
C LEU A 193 -7.30 -14.34 -2.83
N ASN A 194 -6.99 -14.73 -4.06
CA ASN A 194 -7.99 -15.07 -5.09
C ASN A 194 -8.84 -16.31 -4.74
N ALA A 195 -8.34 -17.19 -3.89
CA ALA A 195 -9.08 -18.37 -3.46
C ALA A 195 -10.03 -18.09 -2.29
N LEU A 196 -9.89 -16.97 -1.59
CA LEU A 196 -10.81 -16.58 -0.51
C LEU A 196 -12.17 -16.19 -1.07
N ARG A 197 -13.23 -16.62 -0.41
CA ARG A 197 -14.62 -16.28 -0.73
C ARG A 197 -15.21 -15.41 0.36
#